data_060981c61478fe2ea05fdca03f550931
#
_entry.id   060981c61478fe2ea05fdca03f550931
#
_cell.length_a   1.000
_cell.length_b   1.000
_cell.length_c   1.000
_cell.angle_alpha   90.00
_cell.angle_beta   90.00
_cell.angle_gamma   90.00
#
_symmetry.space_group_name_H-M   'P 1'
#
loop_
_entity.id
_entity.type
_entity.pdbx_description
1 polymer ?
#
loop_
_entity_poly.entity_id
_entity_poly.type
_entity_poly.pdbx_seq_one_letter_code
_entity_poly.pdbx_strand_id
1 'polypeptide(L)' 'MARPQMLKLPEVLAELDMSRAAFYRMRARGLAPKVIKLPNHQVRVRRADLDDWLRQYEQAAA' A
#
# COMPACT_ATOMS: atom_id res chain seq x y z
N MET A 1 3.02 -21.62 -3.86
CA MET A 1 2.80 -21.01 -2.56
C MET A 1 1.97 -19.76 -2.70
N ALA A 2 0.98 -19.57 -1.86
CA ALA A 2 0.13 -18.40 -1.93
C ALA A 2 0.90 -17.16 -1.47
N ARG A 3 0.62 -16.01 -2.12
CA ARG A 3 1.16 -14.75 -1.66
C ARG A 3 0.48 -14.35 -0.34
N PRO A 4 1.17 -13.60 0.52
CA PRO A 4 0.54 -13.10 1.74
C PRO A 4 -0.73 -12.31 1.41
N GLN A 5 -1.77 -12.54 2.18
CA GLN A 5 -3.04 -11.81 2.03
C GLN A 5 -2.94 -10.40 2.60
N MET A 6 -2.11 -10.23 3.61
CA MET A 6 -1.88 -8.94 4.25
C MET A 6 -0.39 -8.64 4.23
N LEU A 7 -0.08 -7.39 3.92
CA LEU A 7 1.29 -6.91 3.84
C LEU A 7 1.59 -5.99 5.01
N LYS A 8 2.79 -6.12 5.54
CA LYS A 8 3.31 -5.14 6.49
C LYS A 8 3.70 -3.88 5.75
N LEU A 9 3.70 -2.75 6.45
CA LEU A 9 4.06 -1.49 5.80
C LEU A 9 5.43 -1.53 5.12
N PRO A 10 6.49 -2.09 5.75
CA PRO A 10 7.78 -2.17 5.05
C PRO A 10 7.71 -2.94 3.74
N GLU A 11 6.87 -3.97 3.69
CA GLU A 11 6.69 -4.74 2.45
C GLU A 11 6.02 -3.91 1.36
N VAL A 12 5.02 -3.09 1.73
CA VAL A 12 4.36 -2.19 0.80
C VAL A 12 5.34 -1.15 0.28
N LEU A 13 6.12 -0.57 1.17
CA LEU A 13 7.11 0.45 0.79
C LEU A 13 8.15 -0.13 -0.17
N ALA A 14 8.56 -1.37 0.05
CA ALA A 14 9.51 -2.03 -0.85
C ALA A 14 8.90 -2.26 -2.23
N GLU A 15 7.65 -2.70 -2.28
CA GLU A 15 6.98 -2.90 -3.57
C GLU A 15 6.81 -1.59 -4.35
N LEU A 16 6.52 -0.51 -3.66
CA LEU A 16 6.30 0.78 -4.29
C LEU A 16 7.60 1.57 -4.45
N ASP A 17 8.69 1.07 -3.91
CA ASP A 17 10.00 1.73 -3.93
C ASP A 17 9.90 3.17 -3.42
N MET A 18 9.30 3.34 -2.24
CA MET A 18 9.11 4.67 -1.68
C MET A 18 9.48 4.68 -0.20
N SER A 19 9.79 5.87 0.30
CA SER A 19 10.10 6.05 1.70
C SER A 19 8.84 6.09 2.55
N ARG A 20 9.00 5.80 3.83
CA ARG A 20 7.90 5.90 4.78
C ARG A 20 7.33 7.33 4.81
N ALA A 21 8.19 8.33 4.78
CA ALA A 21 7.75 9.73 4.79
C ALA A 21 6.90 10.06 3.56
N ALA A 22 7.33 9.59 2.39
CA ALA A 22 6.57 9.80 1.16
C ALA A 22 5.19 9.14 1.24
N PHE A 23 5.14 7.92 1.78
CA PHE A 23 3.87 7.21 1.94
C PHE A 23 2.92 7.97 2.85
N TYR A 24 3.40 8.45 4.00
CA TYR A 24 2.54 9.17 4.93
C TYR A 24 2.10 10.52 4.41
N ARG A 25 2.94 11.20 3.62
CA ARG A 25 2.50 12.43 2.94
C ARG A 25 1.38 12.14 1.96
N MET A 26 1.51 11.05 1.21
CA MET A 26 0.49 10.64 0.26
C MET A 26 -0.80 10.28 0.99
N ARG A 27 -0.68 9.59 2.12
CA ARG A 27 -1.83 9.21 2.93
C ARG A 27 -2.54 10.43 3.49
N ALA A 28 -1.80 11.44 3.94
CA ALA A 28 -2.38 12.66 4.47
C ALA A 28 -3.21 13.40 3.43
N ARG A 29 -2.87 13.21 2.14
CA ARG A 29 -3.62 13.81 1.03
C ARG A 29 -4.77 12.94 0.55
N GLY A 30 -5.00 11.81 1.21
CA GLY A 30 -6.07 10.89 0.81
C GLY A 30 -5.78 10.11 -0.46
N LEU A 31 -4.52 9.99 -0.85
CA LEU A 31 -4.14 9.36 -2.11
C LEU A 31 -3.54 7.97 -1.95
N ALA A 32 -3.32 7.52 -0.72
CA ALA A 32 -2.70 6.23 -0.44
C ALA A 32 -3.73 5.09 -0.55
N PRO A 33 -3.26 3.84 -0.71
CA PRO A 33 -4.17 2.71 -0.65
C PRO A 33 -4.80 2.59 0.73
N LYS A 34 -5.91 1.85 0.79
CA LYS A 34 -6.60 1.58 2.03
C LYS A 34 -5.68 0.84 3.00
N VAL A 35 -5.59 1.31 4.23
CA VAL A 35 -4.77 0.66 5.25
C VAL A 35 -5.64 0.12 6.37
N ILE A 36 -5.13 -0.90 7.06
CA ILE A 36 -5.74 -1.45 8.26
C ILE A 36 -4.84 -1.08 9.42
N LYS A 37 -5.40 -0.36 10.40
CA LYS A 37 -4.65 -0.02 11.60
C LYS A 37 -5.03 -1.01 12.70
N LEU A 38 -4.05 -1.79 13.14
CA LEU A 38 -4.27 -2.79 14.16
C LEU A 38 -4.29 -2.17 15.55
N PRO A 39 -4.86 -2.86 16.54
CA PRO A 39 -4.89 -2.33 17.91
C PRO A 39 -3.52 -2.06 18.52
N ASN A 40 -2.47 -2.70 18.01
CA ASN A 40 -1.10 -2.47 18.47
C ASN A 40 -0.41 -1.34 17.73
N HIS A 41 -1.18 -0.49 17.03
CA HIS A 41 -0.70 0.65 16.24
C HIS A 41 0.12 0.27 15.01
N GLN A 42 0.18 -1.00 14.66
CA GLN A 42 0.82 -1.42 13.42
C GLN A 42 -0.15 -1.27 12.25
N VAL A 43 0.42 -1.03 11.08
CA VAL A 43 -0.36 -0.83 9.86
C VAL A 43 -0.19 -2.04 8.96
N ARG A 44 -1.28 -2.44 8.33
CA ARG A 44 -1.29 -3.52 7.33
C ARG A 44 -2.04 -3.04 6.10
N VAL A 45 -1.73 -3.64 4.96
CA VAL A 45 -2.48 -3.39 3.73
C VAL A 45 -2.84 -4.75 3.13
N ARG A 46 -4.10 -4.91 2.77
CA ARG A 46 -4.50 -6.15 2.09
C ARG A 46 -3.91 -6.17 0.69
N ARG A 47 -3.44 -7.35 0.28
CA ARG A 47 -2.91 -7.52 -1.08
C ARG A 47 -3.93 -7.05 -2.12
N ALA A 48 -5.19 -7.42 -1.96
CA ALA A 48 -6.22 -7.03 -2.91
C ALA A 48 -6.41 -5.52 -2.98
N ASP A 49 -6.35 -4.84 -1.81
CA ASP A 49 -6.50 -3.39 -1.77
C ASP A 49 -5.33 -2.68 -2.44
N LEU A 50 -4.12 -3.20 -2.24
CA LEU A 50 -2.94 -2.63 -2.89
C LEU A 50 -3.01 -2.82 -4.41
N ASP A 51 -3.40 -4.01 -4.85
CA ASP A 51 -3.50 -4.29 -6.27
C ASP A 51 -4.56 -3.42 -6.94
N ASP A 52 -5.71 -3.23 -6.29
CA ASP A 52 -6.78 -2.37 -6.81
C ASP A 52 -6.33 -0.91 -6.88
N TRP A 53 -5.61 -0.45 -5.85
CA TRP A 53 -5.09 0.91 -5.83
C TRP A 53 -4.10 1.13 -6.96
N LEU A 54 -3.21 0.17 -7.20
CA LEU A 54 -2.23 0.27 -8.27
C LEU A 54 -2.91 0.32 -9.65
N ARG A 55 -4.01 -0.39 -9.83
CA ARG A 55 -4.74 -0.36 -11.10
C ARG A 55 -5.22 1.02 -11.48
N GLN A 56 -5.56 1.85 -10.48
CA GLN A 56 -6.01 3.21 -10.74
C GLN A 56 -4.93 4.07 -11.39
N TYR A 57 -3.68 3.71 -11.19
CA TYR A 57 -2.53 4.48 -11.70
C TYR A 57 -1.83 3.81 -12.87
N GLU A 58 -2.30 2.66 -13.29
CA GLU A 58 -1.78 2.02 -14.49
C GLU A 58 -2.19 2.82 -15.70
N GLN A 59 -1.22 3.00 -16.59
CA GLN A 59 -1.50 3.67 -17.86
C GLN A 59 -1.37 2.67 -18.97
N ALA A 60 -2.26 2.78 -19.97
CA ALA A 60 -2.19 1.93 -21.13
C ALA A 60 -0.84 2.14 -21.82
N ALA A 61 -0.22 1.04 -22.25
CA ALA A 61 0.99 1.11 -23.02
C ALA A 61 0.72 1.87 -24.32
N ALA A 62 1.56 2.83 -24.60
CA ALA A 62 1.44 3.60 -25.82
C ALA A 62 1.87 2.78 -27.03
#